data_731fbc2db44dbd6715ba46522c7c9e62
#
_entry.id   731fbc2db44dbd6715ba46522c7c9e62
#
_cell.length_a   1.000
_cell.length_b   1.000
_cell.length_c   1.000
_cell.angle_alpha   90.00
_cell.angle_beta   90.00
_cell.angle_gamma   90.00
#
_symmetry.space_group_name_H-M   'P 1'
#
loop_
_entity.id
_entity.type
_entity.pdbx_description
1 polymer ?
#
loop_
_entity_poly.entity_id
_entity_poly.type
_entity_poly.pdbx_seq_one_letter_code
_entity_poly.pdbx_strand_id
1 'polypeptide(L)'
;MFESAAPADVAELTHNLHTAAQRLTTPALSSTTDTGLLDLLREAEVARRQLASFDQALIAEISQRGLAPRFGFASVRALLTGVLRVAPAEASARVKAAAVLGPRQGLDGST
;
A
#
# COMPACT_ATOMS: atom_id res chain seq x y z
N MET A 1 21.47 7.31 -13.83
CA MET A 1 20.56 8.37 -13.59
C MET A 1 19.22 7.89 -13.03
N PHE A 2 18.65 6.85 -13.62
CA PHE A 2 17.41 6.34 -13.08
C PHE A 2 17.59 5.80 -11.69
N GLU A 3 18.71 5.17 -11.47
CA GLU A 3 18.98 4.55 -10.20
C GLU A 3 19.00 5.57 -9.08
N SER A 4 19.58 6.73 -9.36
CA SER A 4 19.65 7.73 -8.32
C SER A 4 18.29 8.38 -8.11
N ALA A 5 17.48 8.45 -9.16
CA ALA A 5 16.15 9.04 -9.01
C ALA A 5 15.23 8.13 -8.20
N ALA A 6 15.36 6.80 -8.35
CA ALA A 6 14.46 5.87 -7.68
C ALA A 6 14.50 5.97 -6.16
N PRO A 7 15.69 5.99 -5.52
CA PRO A 7 15.72 6.16 -4.06
C PRO A 7 15.12 7.48 -3.61
N ALA A 8 15.37 8.55 -4.36
CA ALA A 8 14.82 9.85 -4.02
C ALA A 8 13.30 9.84 -4.17
N ASP A 9 12.80 9.17 -5.22
CA ASP A 9 11.37 9.07 -5.44
C ASP A 9 10.69 8.31 -4.31
N VAL A 10 11.31 7.23 -3.83
CA VAL A 10 10.74 6.45 -2.74
C VAL A 10 10.70 7.27 -1.46
N ALA A 11 11.76 8.00 -1.15
CA ALA A 11 11.78 8.83 0.05
C ALA A 11 10.73 9.92 -0.02
N GLU A 12 10.59 10.54 -1.19
CA GLU A 12 9.59 11.58 -1.38
C GLU A 12 8.19 11.01 -1.27
N LEU A 13 7.96 9.84 -1.85
CA LEU A 13 6.66 9.19 -1.78
C LEU A 13 6.30 8.87 -0.34
N THR A 14 7.24 8.35 0.43
CA THR A 14 7.02 8.04 1.83
C THR A 14 6.65 9.29 2.60
N HIS A 15 7.38 10.38 2.36
CA HIS A 15 7.11 11.65 3.02
C HIS A 15 5.71 12.16 2.67
N ASN A 16 5.33 12.06 1.40
CA ASN A 16 4.03 12.53 0.95
C ASN A 16 2.90 11.72 1.56
N LEU A 17 3.07 10.42 1.65
CA LEU A 17 2.08 9.56 2.28
C LEU A 17 1.88 9.94 3.75
N HIS A 18 2.98 10.14 4.44
CA HIS A 18 2.94 10.50 5.86
C HIS A 18 2.23 11.83 6.06
N THR A 19 2.59 12.83 5.25
CA THR A 19 2.00 14.15 5.34
C THR A 19 0.51 14.12 5.04
N ALA A 20 0.13 13.40 3.99
CA ALA A 20 -1.27 13.30 3.62
C ALA A 20 -2.08 12.62 4.73
N ALA A 21 -1.53 11.54 5.29
CA ALA A 21 -2.23 10.83 6.36
C ALA A 21 -2.44 11.72 7.58
N GLN A 22 -1.42 12.51 7.93
CA GLN A 22 -1.54 13.42 9.06
C GLN A 22 -2.61 14.48 8.83
N ARG A 23 -2.70 14.98 7.60
CA ARG A 23 -3.70 15.99 7.29
C ARG A 23 -5.11 15.43 7.34
N LEU A 24 -5.26 14.15 7.06
CA LEU A 24 -6.58 13.52 7.12
C LEU A 24 -7.08 13.33 8.53
N THR A 25 -6.22 13.42 9.53
CA THR A 25 -6.64 13.23 10.90
C THR A 25 -7.22 14.50 11.55
N THR A 26 -7.08 15.66 10.88
CA THR A 26 -7.49 16.92 11.50
C THR A 26 -8.36 17.82 10.62
N PRO A 27 -9.14 17.29 9.68
CA PRO A 27 -9.96 18.18 8.86
C PRO A 27 -11.13 18.75 9.64
N ALA A 28 -11.48 20.01 9.34
CA ALA A 28 -12.62 20.66 9.96
C ALA A 28 -13.87 20.35 9.15
N LEU A 29 -14.40 19.15 9.31
CA LEU A 29 -15.52 18.70 8.49
C LEU A 29 -16.79 19.45 8.79
N SER A 30 -16.96 19.92 10.01
CA SER A 30 -18.20 20.61 10.40
C SER A 30 -18.40 21.92 9.63
N SER A 31 -17.33 22.52 9.12
CA SER A 31 -17.43 23.75 8.36
C SER A 31 -17.48 23.51 6.85
N THR A 32 -17.48 22.27 6.43
CA THR A 32 -17.52 21.93 5.01
C THR A 32 -18.97 21.92 4.53
N THR A 33 -19.17 22.37 3.28
CA THR A 33 -20.52 22.35 2.70
C THR A 33 -20.98 20.94 2.44
N ASP A 34 -22.30 20.78 2.25
CA ASP A 34 -22.85 19.45 1.96
C ASP A 34 -22.23 18.84 0.70
N THR A 35 -22.15 19.63 -0.37
CA THR A 35 -21.54 19.12 -1.61
C THR A 35 -20.07 18.85 -1.41
N GLY A 36 -19.40 19.67 -0.61
CA GLY A 36 -18.00 19.44 -0.30
C GLY A 36 -17.77 18.12 0.40
N LEU A 37 -18.67 17.76 1.30
CA LEU A 37 -18.57 16.48 1.99
C LEU A 37 -18.68 15.30 1.01
N LEU A 38 -19.62 15.40 0.06
CA LEU A 38 -19.79 14.36 -0.92
C LEU A 38 -18.59 14.27 -1.85
N ASP A 39 -18.03 15.41 -2.21
CA ASP A 39 -16.83 15.42 -3.04
C ASP A 39 -15.66 14.77 -2.32
N LEU A 40 -15.50 15.07 -1.04
CA LEU A 40 -14.45 14.45 -0.24
C LEU A 40 -14.65 12.94 -0.15
N LEU A 41 -15.90 12.51 0.00
CA LEU A 41 -16.18 11.08 0.07
C LEU A 41 -15.77 10.38 -1.21
N ARG A 42 -16.06 10.97 -2.37
CA ARG A 42 -15.67 10.41 -3.64
C ARG A 42 -14.16 10.36 -3.79
N GLU A 43 -13.48 11.42 -3.42
CA GLU A 43 -12.03 11.45 -3.52
C GLU A 43 -11.38 10.47 -2.57
N ALA A 44 -11.95 10.31 -1.38
CA ALA A 44 -11.44 9.34 -0.43
C ALA A 44 -11.56 7.92 -1.00
N GLU A 45 -12.64 7.64 -1.70
CA GLU A 45 -12.83 6.33 -2.29
C GLU A 45 -11.81 6.07 -3.39
N VAL A 46 -11.56 7.07 -4.23
CA VAL A 46 -10.55 6.94 -5.29
C VAL A 46 -9.19 6.69 -4.66
N ALA A 47 -8.83 7.46 -3.64
CA ALA A 47 -7.55 7.30 -2.98
C ALA A 47 -7.43 5.92 -2.34
N ARG A 48 -8.52 5.44 -1.74
CA ARG A 48 -8.51 4.13 -1.09
C ARG A 48 -8.24 3.02 -2.09
N ARG A 49 -8.85 3.11 -3.27
CA ARG A 49 -8.63 2.12 -4.31
C ARG A 49 -7.21 2.16 -4.84
N GLN A 50 -6.67 3.36 -5.01
CA GLN A 50 -5.29 3.51 -5.47
C GLN A 50 -4.32 2.95 -4.45
N LEU A 51 -4.56 3.22 -3.17
CA LEU A 51 -3.72 2.68 -2.11
C LEU A 51 -3.79 1.16 -2.04
N ALA A 52 -4.99 0.60 -2.26
CA ALA A 52 -5.14 -0.85 -2.25
C ALA A 52 -4.34 -1.49 -3.38
N SER A 53 -4.36 -0.90 -4.56
CA SER A 53 -3.57 -1.40 -5.68
C SER A 53 -2.08 -1.32 -5.37
N PHE A 54 -1.65 -0.23 -4.80
CA PHE A 54 -0.26 -0.05 -4.44
C PHE A 54 0.16 -1.05 -3.36
N ASP A 55 -0.70 -1.26 -2.38
CA ASP A 55 -0.45 -2.24 -1.33
C ASP A 55 -0.24 -3.64 -1.91
N GLN A 56 -1.09 -4.02 -2.86
CA GLN A 56 -0.96 -5.32 -3.51
C GLN A 56 0.35 -5.44 -4.27
N ALA A 57 0.74 -4.38 -4.96
CA ALA A 57 2.00 -4.39 -5.69
C ALA A 57 3.19 -4.50 -4.74
N LEU A 58 3.14 -3.80 -3.60
CA LEU A 58 4.19 -3.88 -2.60
C LEU A 58 4.33 -5.30 -2.06
N ILE A 59 3.21 -5.91 -1.70
CA ILE A 59 3.23 -7.27 -1.15
C ILE A 59 3.74 -8.26 -2.19
N ALA A 60 3.32 -8.10 -3.43
CA ALA A 60 3.79 -8.97 -4.50
C ALA A 60 5.31 -8.85 -4.66
N GLU A 61 5.83 -7.65 -4.59
CA GLU A 61 7.27 -7.43 -4.72
C GLU A 61 8.02 -8.05 -3.54
N ILE A 62 7.48 -7.88 -2.34
CA ILE A 62 8.07 -8.46 -1.14
C ILE A 62 8.10 -9.99 -1.27
N SER A 63 7.02 -10.56 -1.78
CA SER A 63 6.93 -11.99 -1.96
C SER A 63 7.94 -12.48 -3.01
N GLN A 64 8.03 -11.78 -4.12
CA GLN A 64 8.95 -12.18 -5.19
C GLN A 64 10.40 -12.11 -4.76
N ARG A 65 10.75 -11.15 -3.93
CA ARG A 65 12.12 -11.03 -3.44
C ARG A 65 12.43 -11.98 -2.30
N GLY A 66 11.43 -12.71 -1.81
CA GLY A 66 11.64 -13.62 -0.69
C GLY A 66 12.08 -12.91 0.58
N LEU A 67 11.50 -11.77 0.87
CA LEU A 67 11.96 -10.96 1.99
C LEU A 67 11.53 -11.49 3.34
N ALA A 68 10.44 -12.26 3.42
CA ALA A 68 9.96 -12.74 4.71
C ALA A 68 11.05 -13.51 5.47
N PRO A 69 11.63 -14.56 4.90
CA PRO A 69 12.69 -15.28 5.63
C PRO A 69 13.91 -14.43 5.88
N ARG A 70 14.22 -13.50 4.99
CA ARG A 70 15.39 -12.64 5.17
C ARG A 70 15.26 -11.76 6.40
N PHE A 71 14.04 -11.43 6.79
CA PHE A 71 13.81 -10.60 7.97
C PHE A 71 13.29 -11.42 9.15
N GLY A 72 13.42 -12.73 9.08
CA GLY A 72 13.12 -13.58 10.21
C GLY A 72 11.67 -14.01 10.33
N PHE A 73 10.90 -13.94 9.25
CA PHE A 73 9.50 -14.33 9.27
C PHE A 73 9.30 -15.62 8.48
N ALA A 74 8.39 -16.46 8.97
CA ALA A 74 8.13 -17.74 8.34
C ALA A 74 7.41 -17.60 7.00
N SER A 75 6.63 -16.53 6.84
CA SER A 75 5.84 -16.33 5.64
C SER A 75 5.58 -14.84 5.44
N VAL A 76 5.09 -14.49 4.26
CA VAL A 76 4.71 -13.10 4.01
C VAL A 76 3.57 -12.69 4.93
N ARG A 77 2.63 -13.61 5.18
CA ARG A 77 1.56 -13.32 6.14
C ARG A 77 2.13 -12.98 7.52
N ALA A 78 3.08 -13.77 7.98
CA ALA A 78 3.71 -13.51 9.27
C ALA A 78 4.44 -12.17 9.27
N LEU A 79 5.10 -11.85 8.16
CA LEU A 79 5.78 -10.56 8.04
C LEU A 79 4.78 -9.41 8.15
N LEU A 80 3.66 -9.50 7.44
CA LEU A 80 2.66 -8.43 7.50
C LEU A 80 2.09 -8.29 8.89
N THR A 81 1.78 -9.41 9.53
CA THR A 81 1.26 -9.40 10.89
C THR A 81 2.23 -8.72 11.84
N GLY A 82 3.50 -9.05 11.73
CA GLY A 82 4.51 -8.50 12.63
C GLY A 82 4.83 -7.04 12.37
N VAL A 83 4.95 -6.68 11.10
CA VAL A 83 5.37 -5.32 10.73
C VAL A 83 4.20 -4.34 10.84
N LEU A 84 3.02 -4.75 10.37
CA LEU A 84 1.87 -3.85 10.32
C LEU A 84 0.96 -3.98 11.52
N ARG A 85 1.10 -5.06 12.29
CA ARG A 85 0.26 -5.32 13.46
C ARG A 85 -1.20 -5.46 13.08
N VAL A 86 -1.45 -6.04 11.90
CA VAL A 86 -2.81 -6.34 11.48
C VAL A 86 -3.16 -7.75 11.91
N ALA A 87 -4.46 -8.03 11.99
CA ALA A 87 -4.91 -9.36 12.37
C ALA A 87 -4.49 -10.38 11.32
N PRO A 88 -4.26 -11.64 11.71
CA PRO A 88 -3.86 -12.66 10.76
C PRO A 88 -4.82 -12.83 9.58
N ALA A 89 -6.12 -12.69 9.83
CA ALA A 89 -7.11 -12.79 8.76
C ALA A 89 -6.94 -11.67 7.74
N GLU A 90 -6.64 -10.47 8.24
CA GLU A 90 -6.41 -9.33 7.36
C GLU A 90 -5.13 -9.54 6.54
N ALA A 91 -4.08 -10.03 7.19
CA ALA A 91 -2.84 -10.30 6.49
C ALA A 91 -3.04 -11.35 5.40
N SER A 92 -3.80 -12.40 5.72
CA SER A 92 -4.08 -13.45 4.74
C SER A 92 -4.84 -12.91 3.54
N ALA A 93 -5.81 -12.04 3.78
CA ALA A 93 -6.60 -11.46 2.70
C ALA A 93 -5.72 -10.62 1.79
N ARG A 94 -4.80 -9.85 2.35
CA ARG A 94 -3.90 -9.02 1.55
C ARG A 94 -2.93 -9.86 0.74
N VAL A 95 -2.42 -10.94 1.31
CA VAL A 95 -1.52 -11.83 0.59
C VAL A 95 -2.24 -12.49 -0.56
N LYS A 96 -3.48 -12.92 -0.34
CA LYS A 96 -4.28 -13.51 -1.41
C LYS A 96 -4.50 -12.54 -2.56
N ALA A 97 -4.85 -11.30 -2.23
CA ALA A 97 -5.08 -10.29 -3.26
C ALA A 97 -3.82 -10.04 -4.05
N ALA A 98 -2.68 -9.97 -3.37
CA ALA A 98 -1.41 -9.72 -4.03
C ALA A 98 -0.98 -10.90 -4.90
N ALA A 99 -1.36 -12.12 -4.50
CA ALA A 99 -0.99 -13.31 -5.26
C ALA A 99 -1.63 -13.33 -6.64
N VAL A 100 -2.82 -12.77 -6.75
CA VAL A 100 -3.49 -12.68 -8.05
C VAL A 100 -2.71 -11.75 -8.97
N LEU A 101 -2.23 -10.66 -8.43
CA LEU A 101 -1.45 -9.69 -9.21
C LEU A 101 -0.06 -10.21 -9.54
N GLY A 102 0.59 -10.84 -8.56
CA GLY A 102 1.97 -11.26 -8.71
C GLY A 102 2.24 -12.21 -9.87
N PRO A 103 1.50 -13.31 -9.97
CA PRO A 103 1.74 -14.24 -11.08
C PRO A 103 1.54 -13.59 -12.43
N ARG A 104 0.54 -12.75 -12.56
CA ARG A 104 0.30 -12.07 -13.83
C ARG A 104 1.42 -11.13 -14.16
N GLN A 105 1.91 -10.42 -13.16
CA GLN A 105 3.05 -9.52 -13.38
C GLN A 105 4.28 -10.29 -13.78
N GLY A 106 4.50 -11.44 -13.16
CA GLY A 106 5.62 -12.27 -13.52
C GLY A 106 5.56 -12.71 -14.96
N LEU A 107 4.38 -13.12 -15.39
CA LEU A 107 4.20 -13.52 -16.77
C LEU A 107 4.37 -12.34 -17.72
N ASP A 108 3.82 -11.21 -17.34
CA ASP A 108 3.98 -10.02 -18.16
C ASP A 108 5.43 -9.63 -18.26
N GLY A 109 6.14 -9.73 -17.16
CA GLY A 109 7.55 -9.44 -17.18
C GLY A 109 8.32 -10.38 -18.07
N SER A 110 7.88 -11.63 -18.15
CA SER A 110 8.52 -12.58 -19.00
C SER A 110 8.11 -12.42 -20.44
N THR A 111 6.95 -11.87 -20.65
CA THR A 111 6.51 -11.63 -22.01
C THR A 111 7.03 -10.32 -22.52
#